data_534ea3e6398eea4ba618f3a21959cd97
#
_entry.id   534ea3e6398eea4ba618f3a21959cd97
#
_cell.length_a   1.000
_cell.length_b   1.000
_cell.length_c   1.000
_cell.angle_alpha   90.00
_cell.angle_beta   90.00
_cell.angle_gamma   90.00
#
_symmetry.space_group_name_H-M   'P 1'
#
loop_
_entity.id
_entity.type
_entity.pdbx_description
1 polymer ?
#
loop_
_entity_poly.entity_id
_entity_poly.type
_entity_poly.pdbx_seq_one_letter_code
_entity_poly.pdbx_strand_id
1 'polypeptide(L)'
;MEKSLLVIVRHKPGRTRLLMRALQSINDQTFKKINIIIFCMEEELKCHNVDDFYLKELSNIYSVIYDENCIFNAIKMSESNYLCFMDDDDSWAPEYVSRLLSVLANIQSMYSSVNAIACHTNKVAEI
;
A
#
# COMPACT_ATOMS: atom_id res chain seq x y z
N MET A 1 -0.84 -18.15 -13.83
CA MET A 1 -0.02 -17.53 -12.76
C MET A 1 -0.82 -16.47 -12.03
N GLU A 2 -0.77 -16.53 -10.74
CA GLU A 2 -1.43 -15.53 -9.91
C GLU A 2 -0.70 -14.20 -9.99
N LYS A 3 -1.44 -13.11 -10.21
CA LYS A 3 -0.86 -11.78 -10.32
C LYS A 3 -0.60 -11.19 -8.93
N SER A 4 0.38 -10.31 -8.84
CA SER A 4 0.77 -9.67 -7.58
C SER A 4 0.38 -8.20 -7.55
N LEU A 5 0.18 -7.70 -6.33
CA LEU A 5 -0.15 -6.31 -6.04
C LEU A 5 1.00 -5.67 -5.27
N LEU A 6 1.38 -4.47 -5.67
CA LEU A 6 2.25 -3.61 -4.88
C LEU A 6 1.39 -2.57 -4.17
N VAL A 7 1.50 -2.50 -2.85
CA VAL A 7 0.87 -1.46 -2.03
C VAL A 7 1.95 -0.50 -1.56
N ILE A 8 1.77 0.77 -1.86
CA ILE A 8 2.63 1.83 -1.34
C ILE A 8 1.87 2.51 -0.20
N VAL A 9 2.37 2.35 1.02
CA VAL A 9 1.79 2.95 2.21
C VAL A 9 2.51 4.27 2.46
N ARG A 10 1.77 5.37 2.38
CA ARG A 10 2.29 6.70 2.69
C ARG A 10 2.21 6.92 4.18
N HIS A 11 3.37 7.08 4.81
CA HIS A 11 3.49 7.21 6.26
C HIS A 11 4.00 8.59 6.65
N LYS A 12 3.32 9.18 7.61
CA LYS A 12 3.73 10.43 8.25
C LYS A 12 4.28 10.13 9.64
N PRO A 13 5.46 10.65 10.01
CA PRO A 13 6.02 10.45 11.35
C PRO A 13 5.03 10.83 12.46
N GLY A 14 5.10 10.11 13.57
CA GLY A 14 4.17 10.28 14.70
C GLY A 14 2.92 9.42 14.63
N ARG A 15 2.75 8.64 13.57
CA ARG A 15 1.57 7.78 13.37
C ARG A 15 1.92 6.30 13.39
N THR A 16 2.83 5.89 14.26
CA THR A 16 3.32 4.51 14.31
C THR A 16 2.20 3.50 14.58
N ARG A 17 1.28 3.81 15.50
CA ARG A 17 0.15 2.91 15.79
C ARG A 17 -0.78 2.76 14.58
N LEU A 18 -1.04 3.87 13.88
CA LEU A 18 -1.87 3.84 12.69
C LEU A 18 -1.20 3.04 11.58
N LEU A 19 0.11 3.23 11.39
CA LEU A 19 0.88 2.45 10.43
C LEU A 19 0.78 0.95 10.73
N MET A 20 0.94 0.55 11.99
CA MET A 20 0.85 -0.86 12.37
C MET A 20 -0.54 -1.43 12.08
N ARG A 21 -1.59 -0.66 12.34
CA ARG A 21 -2.95 -1.06 12.00
C ARG A 21 -3.14 -1.22 10.50
N ALA A 22 -2.60 -0.28 9.71
CA ALA A 22 -2.66 -0.35 8.26
C ALA A 22 -1.94 -1.60 7.74
N LEU A 23 -0.72 -1.85 8.19
CA LEU A 23 0.06 -3.01 7.79
C LEU A 23 -0.62 -4.33 8.19
N GLN A 24 -1.23 -4.38 9.39
CA GLN A 24 -1.97 -5.55 9.82
C GLN A 24 -3.17 -5.80 8.91
N SER A 25 -3.89 -4.75 8.50
CA SER A 25 -5.02 -4.91 7.60
C SER A 25 -4.60 -5.42 6.22
N ILE A 26 -3.40 -5.09 5.76
CA ILE A 26 -2.85 -5.66 4.53
C ILE A 26 -2.48 -7.13 4.73
N ASN A 27 -1.85 -7.45 5.86
CA ASN A 27 -1.48 -8.82 6.19
C ASN A 27 -2.68 -9.74 6.31
N ASP A 28 -3.82 -9.22 6.75
CA ASP A 28 -5.05 -9.97 6.94
C ASP A 28 -5.90 -10.11 5.68
N GLN A 29 -5.44 -9.57 4.55
CA GLN A 29 -6.16 -9.72 3.28
C GLN A 29 -6.26 -11.18 2.86
N THR A 30 -7.40 -11.55 2.28
CA THR A 30 -7.57 -12.89 1.70
C THR A 30 -6.70 -13.09 0.48
N PHE A 31 -6.46 -12.03 -0.30
CA PHE A 31 -5.48 -12.03 -1.37
C PHE A 31 -4.07 -11.91 -0.77
N LYS A 32 -3.18 -12.85 -1.04
CA LYS A 32 -1.87 -12.96 -0.35
C LYS A 32 -0.67 -12.46 -1.13
N LYS A 33 -0.73 -12.37 -2.45
CA LYS A 33 0.42 -11.91 -3.24
C LYS A 33 0.55 -10.40 -3.23
N ILE A 34 0.92 -9.86 -2.08
CA ILE A 34 1.06 -8.43 -1.86
C ILE A 34 2.49 -8.11 -1.45
N ASN A 35 3.10 -7.18 -2.17
CA ASN A 35 4.36 -6.57 -1.80
C ASN A 35 4.07 -5.19 -1.19
N ILE A 36 4.77 -4.84 -0.13
CA ILE A 36 4.53 -3.60 0.60
C ILE A 36 5.78 -2.73 0.56
N ILE A 37 5.59 -1.46 0.21
CA ILE A 37 6.61 -0.43 0.31
C ILE A 37 6.05 0.67 1.20
N ILE A 38 6.80 1.05 2.24
CA ILE A 38 6.44 2.17 3.10
C ILE A 38 7.22 3.38 2.62
N PHE A 39 6.49 4.43 2.25
CA PHE A 39 7.07 5.69 1.82
C PHE A 39 6.91 6.75 2.91
N CYS A 40 8.01 7.41 3.26
CA CYS A 40 8.00 8.50 4.20
C CYS A 40 8.95 9.60 3.72
N MET A 41 8.51 10.84 3.78
CA MET A 41 9.37 11.96 3.38
C MET A 41 10.52 12.12 4.37
N GLU A 42 11.75 12.14 3.87
CA GLU A 42 12.93 12.28 4.71
C GLU A 42 12.90 13.57 5.54
N GLU A 43 12.39 14.66 4.97
CA GLU A 43 12.27 15.93 5.66
C GLU A 43 11.39 15.83 6.91
N GLU A 44 10.33 15.04 6.85
CA GLU A 44 9.45 14.80 7.98
C GLU A 44 10.15 13.97 9.05
N LEU A 45 10.99 13.02 8.66
CA LEU A 45 11.71 12.15 9.59
C LEU A 45 12.73 12.90 10.44
N LYS A 46 13.33 13.95 9.91
CA LYS A 46 14.31 14.76 10.66
C LYS A 46 13.74 15.35 11.94
N CYS A 47 12.44 15.51 12.00
CA CYS A 47 11.74 16.04 13.17
C CYS A 47 11.25 14.95 14.13
N HIS A 48 11.39 13.66 13.78
CA HIS A 48 10.80 12.54 14.50
C HIS A 48 11.76 11.34 14.56
N ASN A 49 12.85 11.47 15.32
CA ASN A 49 13.91 10.45 15.40
C ASN A 49 13.41 9.06 15.81
N VAL A 50 12.37 8.99 16.64
CA VAL A 50 11.81 7.72 17.10
C VAL A 50 11.18 6.95 15.93
N ASP A 51 10.47 7.65 15.07
CA ASP A 51 9.85 7.03 13.89
C ASP A 51 10.91 6.55 12.88
N ASP A 52 12.02 7.30 12.74
CA ASP A 52 13.11 6.86 11.88
C ASP A 52 13.71 5.53 12.36
N PHE A 53 13.98 5.41 13.65
CA PHE A 53 14.46 4.15 14.22
C PHE A 53 13.48 3.00 13.96
N TYR A 54 12.21 3.26 14.19
CA TYR A 54 11.15 2.28 13.98
C TYR A 54 11.06 1.83 12.53
N LEU A 55 11.13 2.78 11.59
CA LEU A 55 11.07 2.46 10.16
C LEU A 55 12.28 1.63 9.72
N LYS A 56 13.46 1.85 10.31
CA LYS A 56 14.64 1.03 10.03
C LYS A 56 14.45 -0.41 10.48
N GLU A 57 13.78 -0.65 11.59
CA GLU A 57 13.45 -2.00 12.01
C GLU A 57 12.42 -2.64 11.08
N LEU A 58 11.42 -1.89 10.66
CA LEU A 58 10.43 -2.37 9.70
C LEU A 58 11.05 -2.72 8.35
N SER A 59 12.17 -2.11 7.97
CA SER A 59 12.82 -2.40 6.70
C SER A 59 13.34 -3.84 6.60
N ASN A 60 13.42 -4.57 7.71
CA ASN A 60 13.72 -6.00 7.71
C ASN A 60 12.55 -6.84 7.22
N ILE A 61 11.33 -6.28 7.25
CA ILE A 61 10.08 -6.98 6.90
C ILE A 61 9.47 -6.36 5.64
N TYR A 62 9.55 -5.03 5.53
CA TYR A 62 8.99 -4.25 4.43
C TYR A 62 10.08 -3.37 3.83
N SER A 63 9.97 -3.06 2.55
CA SER A 63 10.84 -2.05 1.93
C SER A 63 10.41 -0.66 2.39
N VAL A 64 11.36 0.14 2.86
CA VAL A 64 11.11 1.51 3.31
C VAL A 64 11.90 2.48 2.44
N ILE A 65 11.23 3.47 1.89
CA ILE A 65 11.84 4.49 1.04
C ILE A 65 11.52 5.88 1.57
N TYR A 66 12.46 6.81 1.42
CA TYR A 66 12.36 8.16 1.97
C TYR A 66 12.31 9.25 0.90
N ASP A 67 12.54 8.92 -0.36
CA ASP A 67 12.66 9.88 -1.45
C ASP A 67 11.61 9.58 -2.52
N GLU A 68 10.85 10.61 -2.95
CA GLU A 68 9.85 10.47 -4.00
C GLU A 68 10.44 9.90 -5.29
N ASN A 69 11.67 10.25 -5.63
CA ASN A 69 12.31 9.73 -6.84
C ASN A 69 12.53 8.22 -6.77
N CYS A 70 12.64 7.66 -5.57
CA CYS A 70 12.81 6.22 -5.39
C CYS A 70 11.51 5.44 -5.61
N ILE A 71 10.34 6.10 -5.54
CA ILE A 71 9.05 5.42 -5.74
C ILE A 71 8.97 4.83 -7.14
N PHE A 72 9.31 5.58 -8.17
CA PHE A 72 9.24 5.09 -9.55
C PHE A 72 10.16 3.91 -9.78
N ASN A 73 11.37 3.97 -9.23
CA ASN A 73 12.30 2.85 -9.33
C ASN A 73 11.79 1.63 -8.57
N ALA A 74 11.22 1.83 -7.39
CA ALA A 74 10.66 0.76 -6.59
C ALA A 74 9.48 0.07 -7.30
N ILE A 75 8.61 0.86 -7.94
CA ILE A 75 7.50 0.32 -8.73
C ILE A 75 8.03 -0.54 -9.88
N LYS A 76 9.01 -0.05 -10.61
CA LYS A 76 9.61 -0.79 -11.73
C LYS A 76 10.28 -2.08 -11.28
N MET A 77 10.98 -2.06 -10.14
CA MET A 77 11.71 -3.20 -9.64
C MET A 77 10.84 -4.24 -8.96
N SER A 78 9.64 -3.87 -8.53
CA SER A 78 8.74 -4.79 -7.81
C SER A 78 8.22 -5.93 -8.67
N GLU A 79 8.19 -5.74 -10.00
CA GLU A 79 7.62 -6.68 -10.96
C GLU A 79 6.16 -7.05 -10.66
N SER A 80 5.47 -6.21 -9.89
CA SER A 80 4.06 -6.42 -9.56
C SER A 80 3.17 -6.06 -10.75
N ASN A 81 2.02 -6.71 -10.83
CA ASN A 81 1.07 -6.51 -11.93
C ASN A 81 0.12 -5.35 -11.66
N TYR A 82 -0.14 -5.08 -10.38
CA TYR A 82 -1.06 -4.03 -9.94
C TYR A 82 -0.39 -3.13 -8.92
N LEU A 83 -0.88 -1.91 -8.83
CA LEU A 83 -0.39 -0.88 -7.91
C LEU A 83 -1.57 -0.26 -7.17
N CYS A 84 -1.41 -0.08 -5.86
CA CYS A 84 -2.38 0.60 -5.02
C CYS A 84 -1.66 1.47 -4.00
N PHE A 85 -2.25 2.61 -3.68
CA PHE A 85 -1.76 3.48 -2.61
C PHE A 85 -2.67 3.37 -1.38
N MET A 86 -2.05 3.48 -0.22
CA MET A 86 -2.76 3.46 1.06
C MET A 86 -2.13 4.50 1.98
N ASP A 87 -2.95 5.27 2.67
CA ASP A 87 -2.46 6.16 3.72
C ASP A 87 -2.33 5.39 5.04
N ASP A 88 -1.42 5.83 5.89
CA ASP A 88 -1.12 5.13 7.15
C ASP A 88 -2.25 5.14 8.17
N ASP A 89 -3.24 6.00 7.99
CA ASP A 89 -4.45 6.06 8.82
C ASP A 89 -5.62 5.27 8.25
N ASP A 90 -5.43 4.59 7.12
CA ASP A 90 -6.44 3.74 6.51
C ASP A 90 -6.31 2.29 7.02
N SER A 91 -7.40 1.56 6.93
CA SER A 91 -7.46 0.14 7.27
C SER A 91 -8.45 -0.54 6.33
N TRP A 92 -8.05 -1.68 5.79
CA TRP A 92 -8.85 -2.40 4.80
C TRP A 92 -9.59 -3.59 5.42
N ALA A 93 -10.82 -3.82 4.96
CA ALA A 93 -11.53 -5.07 5.26
C ALA A 93 -10.79 -6.26 4.61
N PRO A 94 -10.90 -7.47 5.17
CA PRO A 94 -10.13 -8.64 4.69
C PRO A 94 -10.29 -8.96 3.21
N GLU A 95 -11.42 -8.64 2.62
CA GLU A 95 -11.71 -8.95 1.21
C GLU A 95 -11.55 -7.76 0.28
N TYR A 96 -11.02 -6.63 0.77
CA TYR A 96 -10.94 -5.39 0.01
C TYR A 96 -10.16 -5.58 -1.30
N VAL A 97 -8.97 -6.15 -1.24
CA VAL A 97 -8.12 -6.34 -2.42
C VAL A 97 -8.76 -7.32 -3.40
N SER A 98 -9.24 -8.46 -2.91
CA SER A 98 -9.85 -9.45 -3.80
C SER A 98 -11.08 -8.90 -4.50
N ARG A 99 -11.87 -8.06 -3.83
CA ARG A 99 -13.03 -7.40 -4.45
C ARG A 99 -12.61 -6.36 -5.49
N LEU A 100 -11.59 -5.54 -5.18
CA LEU A 100 -11.09 -4.57 -6.14
C LEU A 100 -10.59 -5.23 -7.41
N LEU A 101 -9.79 -6.28 -7.28
CA LEU A 101 -9.25 -6.99 -8.43
C LEU A 101 -10.34 -7.67 -9.25
N SER A 102 -11.37 -8.20 -8.58
CA SER A 102 -12.52 -8.79 -9.24
C SER A 102 -13.31 -7.74 -10.05
N VAL A 103 -13.55 -6.57 -9.45
CA VAL A 103 -14.24 -5.47 -10.14
C VAL A 103 -13.44 -5.00 -11.35
N LEU A 104 -12.13 -4.84 -11.20
CA LEU A 104 -11.26 -4.44 -12.31
C LEU A 104 -11.30 -5.46 -13.45
N ALA A 105 -11.21 -6.76 -13.13
CA ALA A 105 -11.29 -7.82 -14.13
C ALA A 105 -12.64 -7.82 -14.88
N ASN A 106 -13.75 -7.61 -14.15
CA ASN A 106 -15.07 -7.54 -14.75
C ASN A 106 -15.21 -6.34 -15.70
N ILE A 107 -14.70 -5.18 -15.28
CA ILE A 107 -14.71 -3.98 -16.13
C ILE A 107 -13.85 -4.18 -17.36
N GLN A 108 -12.67 -4.79 -17.22
CA GLN A 108 -11.77 -5.06 -18.34
C GLN A 108 -12.35 -6.07 -19.33
N SER A 109 -13.20 -6.98 -18.88
CA SER A 109 -13.88 -7.90 -19.80
C SER A 109 -14.87 -7.20 -20.72
N MET A 110 -15.43 -6.06 -20.29
CA MET A 110 -16.36 -5.26 -21.09
C MET A 110 -15.66 -4.10 -21.81
N TYR A 111 -14.66 -3.52 -21.18
CA TYR A 111 -13.93 -2.34 -21.67
C TYR A 111 -12.44 -2.60 -21.52
N SER A 112 -11.82 -3.19 -22.52
CA SER A 112 -10.42 -3.62 -22.46
C SER A 112 -9.41 -2.48 -22.27
N SER A 113 -9.81 -1.25 -22.57
CA SER A 113 -8.94 -0.07 -22.40
C SER A 113 -8.86 0.43 -20.95
N VAL A 114 -9.72 -0.08 -20.07
CA VAL A 114 -9.71 0.32 -18.64
C VAL A 114 -8.56 -0.40 -17.94
N ASN A 115 -7.65 0.36 -17.33
CA ASN A 115 -6.50 -0.20 -16.61
C ASN A 115 -6.41 0.28 -15.16
N ALA A 116 -7.37 1.10 -14.70
CA ALA A 116 -7.43 1.58 -13.34
C ALA A 116 -8.86 1.82 -12.90
N ILE A 117 -9.12 1.60 -11.61
CA ILE A 117 -10.38 1.94 -10.97
C ILE A 117 -10.08 2.72 -9.70
N ALA A 118 -11.02 3.54 -9.27
CA ALA A 118 -10.93 4.26 -8.02
C ALA A 118 -12.19 4.04 -7.20
N CYS A 119 -12.04 3.97 -5.89
CA CYS A 119 -13.16 3.90 -4.99
C CYS A 119 -12.92 4.81 -3.78
N HIS A 120 -14.01 5.18 -3.11
CA HIS A 120 -13.94 5.94 -1.88
C HIS A 120 -13.62 5.00 -0.72
N THR A 121 -12.36 4.96 -0.32
CA THR A 121 -11.93 4.06 0.76
C THR A 121 -12.69 4.30 2.06
N ASN A 122 -12.94 5.55 2.42
CA ASN A 122 -13.68 5.89 3.63
C ASN A 122 -15.11 5.36 3.60
N LYS A 123 -15.78 5.45 2.46
CA LYS A 123 -17.15 4.94 2.31
C LYS A 123 -17.20 3.42 2.29
N VAL A 124 -16.18 2.78 1.74
CA VAL A 124 -16.08 1.32 1.78
C VAL A 124 -15.85 0.83 3.20
N ALA A 125 -15.08 1.57 4.00
CA ALA A 125 -14.85 1.23 5.41
C ALA A 125 -16.11 1.42 6.27
N GLU A 126 -17.02 2.32 5.89
CA GLU A 126 -18.27 2.56 6.60
C GLU A 126 -19.38 1.57 6.25
N ILE A 127 -19.23 0.89 5.15
CA ILE A 127 -20.19 -0.11 4.70
C ILE A 127 -19.85 -1.47 5.30
#